data_9d0fbb96f7242ec62bbcd749d688603e
#
_entry.id   9d0fbb96f7242ec62bbcd749d688603e
#
_cell.length_a   1.000
_cell.length_b   1.000
_cell.length_c   1.000
_cell.angle_alpha   90.00
_cell.angle_beta   90.00
_cell.angle_gamma   90.00
#
_symmetry.space_group_name_H-M   'P 1'
#
loop_
_entity.id
_entity.type
_entity.pdbx_description
1 polymer ?
#
loop_
_entity_poly.entity_id
_entity_poly.type
_entity_poly.pdbx_seq_one_letter_code
_entity_poly.pdbx_strand_id
1 'polypeptide(L)'
;MSLKKRKRITKISNDGKKYPKLTIQQALDLAISGKRAEGCRERTVKDYIKMWRYFTDWLYANYEVEYIDELTAEVFREYINYMKHDKKRYDTHKVIHTDNRKVGLADTTININLRTLRSIFNHLQREEIIQVNPMERVKLLRQDIDLTNCLEDEEVKAILQQPKLRDFVGFRDFVAINLLLDSGLRIRELVSLRIADIDFQSRFITISSDRSKNRKPRLVPISTHVTKLVLQLVNENKANFKSDLIFLTSYGDPLTSIHFNKRLKHYADKAGVKGKKVSAHVYRHTWAKNMILNGCDVFTLQKIGGWADIRTMRRYIQMDVKEMRKSHDEYSPLNKLKRTR
;
A
#
# COMPACT_ATOMS: atom_id res chain seq x y z
N MET A 1 29.55 4.39 -29.67
CA MET A 1 28.50 3.61 -28.94
C MET A 1 28.32 2.29 -29.66
N SER A 2 28.80 1.18 -29.07
CA SER A 2 28.61 -0.16 -29.64
C SER A 2 27.16 -0.57 -29.43
N LEU A 3 26.40 -0.76 -30.51
CA LEU A 3 25.08 -1.36 -30.49
C LEU A 3 25.20 -2.77 -29.87
N LYS A 4 24.63 -2.98 -28.70
CA LYS A 4 24.54 -4.31 -28.09
C LYS A 4 23.83 -5.24 -29.08
N LYS A 5 24.54 -6.24 -29.59
CA LYS A 5 23.96 -7.28 -30.45
C LYS A 5 22.78 -7.93 -29.69
N ARG A 6 21.60 -7.99 -30.33
CA ARG A 6 20.45 -8.71 -29.78
C ARG A 6 20.80 -10.18 -29.57
N LYS A 7 20.59 -10.67 -28.35
CA LYS A 7 20.83 -12.07 -28.02
C LYS A 7 19.68 -12.95 -28.52
N ARG A 8 19.98 -14.09 -29.12
CA ARG A 8 18.98 -15.08 -29.51
C ARG A 8 18.68 -15.98 -28.31
N ILE A 9 17.40 -16.22 -28.04
CA ILE A 9 16.97 -17.12 -26.96
C ILE A 9 16.87 -18.54 -27.51
N THR A 10 17.46 -19.50 -26.82
CA THR A 10 17.38 -20.94 -27.18
C THR A 10 16.02 -21.50 -26.76
N LYS A 11 15.36 -22.23 -27.67
CA LYS A 11 14.08 -22.90 -27.39
C LYS A 11 14.25 -24.01 -26.35
N ILE A 12 13.26 -24.13 -25.46
CA ILE A 12 13.15 -25.29 -24.56
C ILE A 12 12.45 -26.40 -25.36
N SER A 13 13.06 -27.60 -25.42
CA SER A 13 12.46 -28.78 -26.08
C SER A 13 11.22 -29.25 -25.30
N ASN A 14 10.10 -29.47 -26.01
CA ASN A 14 8.84 -29.96 -25.47
C ASN A 14 8.71 -31.43 -25.73
N ASP A 15 8.65 -32.28 -24.69
CA ASP A 15 8.33 -33.69 -24.80
C ASP A 15 6.80 -33.94 -24.67
N GLY A 16 6.17 -34.30 -25.74
CA GLY A 16 4.90 -35.06 -25.81
C GLY A 16 3.58 -34.31 -25.76
N LYS A 17 3.37 -33.27 -24.92
CA LYS A 17 2.12 -32.50 -24.87
C LYS A 17 2.23 -31.28 -25.79
N LYS A 18 1.33 -31.13 -26.75
CA LYS A 18 1.32 -29.93 -27.61
C LYS A 18 0.69 -28.74 -26.86
N TYR A 19 1.50 -27.82 -26.44
CA TYR A 19 1.04 -26.52 -25.88
C TYR A 19 0.77 -25.52 -27.01
N PRO A 20 -0.20 -24.60 -26.86
CA PRO A 20 -0.46 -23.60 -27.87
C PRO A 20 0.76 -22.69 -28.04
N LYS A 21 1.15 -22.44 -29.30
CA LYS A 21 2.24 -21.50 -29.61
C LYS A 21 1.66 -20.10 -29.61
N LEU A 22 1.83 -19.37 -28.52
CA LEU A 22 1.26 -18.03 -28.32
C LEU A 22 2.34 -16.96 -28.37
N THR A 23 2.01 -15.84 -29.02
CA THR A 23 2.84 -14.65 -28.91
C THR A 23 2.81 -14.10 -27.49
N ILE A 24 3.82 -13.30 -27.15
CA ILE A 24 3.91 -12.66 -25.83
C ILE A 24 2.66 -11.81 -25.53
N GLN A 25 2.08 -11.14 -26.54
CA GLN A 25 0.85 -10.36 -26.36
C GLN A 25 -0.38 -11.24 -26.15
N GLN A 26 -0.55 -12.32 -26.93
CA GLN A 26 -1.65 -13.27 -26.76
C GLN A 26 -1.64 -13.91 -25.37
N ALA A 27 -0.46 -14.25 -24.86
CA ALA A 27 -0.31 -14.78 -23.50
C ALA A 27 -0.75 -13.78 -22.42
N LEU A 28 -0.45 -12.48 -22.59
CA LEU A 28 -0.96 -11.44 -21.69
C LEU A 28 -2.48 -11.36 -21.77
N ASP A 29 -3.06 -11.33 -22.95
CA ASP A 29 -4.51 -11.16 -23.16
C ASP A 29 -5.29 -12.30 -22.52
N LEU A 30 -4.81 -13.55 -22.64
CA LEU A 30 -5.39 -14.71 -21.98
C LEU A 30 -5.26 -14.59 -20.44
N ALA A 31 -4.08 -14.24 -19.95
CA ALA A 31 -3.88 -14.08 -18.50
C ALA A 31 -4.77 -12.95 -17.92
N ILE A 32 -4.93 -11.84 -18.62
CA ILE A 32 -5.78 -10.73 -18.18
C ILE A 32 -7.26 -11.11 -18.21
N SER A 33 -7.70 -11.84 -19.26
CA SER A 33 -9.07 -12.36 -19.36
C SER A 33 -9.36 -13.28 -18.16
N GLY A 34 -8.47 -14.25 -17.87
CA GLY A 34 -8.61 -15.12 -16.72
C GLY A 34 -8.61 -14.38 -15.38
N LYS A 35 -7.72 -13.37 -15.22
CA LYS A 35 -7.70 -12.54 -14.00
C LYS A 35 -8.98 -11.73 -13.81
N ARG A 36 -9.62 -11.28 -14.87
CA ARG A 36 -10.94 -10.64 -14.80
C ARG A 36 -12.03 -11.64 -14.41
N ALA A 37 -12.02 -12.83 -14.98
CA ALA A 37 -12.94 -13.92 -14.61
C ALA A 37 -12.78 -14.33 -13.14
N GLU A 38 -11.54 -14.35 -12.61
CA GLU A 38 -11.25 -14.53 -11.17
C GLU A 38 -11.74 -13.36 -10.30
N GLY A 39 -12.33 -12.30 -10.88
CA GLY A 39 -12.84 -11.14 -10.17
C GLY A 39 -11.75 -10.18 -9.66
N CYS A 40 -10.58 -10.12 -10.30
CA CYS A 40 -9.59 -9.10 -9.99
C CYS A 40 -10.15 -7.69 -10.21
N ARG A 41 -9.79 -6.74 -9.30
CA ARG A 41 -10.19 -5.34 -9.47
C ARG A 41 -9.49 -4.74 -10.70
N GLU A 42 -10.20 -3.91 -11.47
CA GLU A 42 -9.64 -3.23 -12.65
C GLU A 42 -8.35 -2.45 -12.37
N ARG A 43 -8.19 -1.90 -11.17
CA ARG A 43 -6.93 -1.28 -10.75
C ARG A 43 -5.77 -2.29 -10.76
N THR A 44 -5.99 -3.51 -10.27
CA THR A 44 -4.98 -4.58 -10.24
C THR A 44 -4.67 -5.05 -11.66
N VAL A 45 -5.71 -5.17 -12.51
CA VAL A 45 -5.55 -5.50 -13.93
C VAL A 45 -4.68 -4.44 -14.64
N LYS A 46 -4.94 -3.15 -14.41
CA LYS A 46 -4.10 -2.06 -14.95
C LYS A 46 -2.64 -2.15 -14.48
N ASP A 47 -2.41 -2.55 -13.23
CA ASP A 47 -1.06 -2.75 -12.71
C ASP A 47 -0.38 -3.96 -13.38
N TYR A 48 -1.10 -5.07 -13.67
CA TYR A 48 -0.57 -6.20 -14.46
C TYR A 48 -0.13 -5.76 -15.86
N ILE A 49 -1.01 -5.08 -16.60
CA ILE A 49 -0.73 -4.58 -17.96
C ILE A 49 0.48 -3.64 -17.94
N LYS A 50 0.54 -2.73 -16.97
CA LYS A 50 1.63 -1.78 -16.83
C LYS A 50 2.98 -2.46 -16.60
N MET A 51 3.04 -3.43 -15.67
CA MET A 51 4.30 -4.14 -15.37
C MET A 51 4.72 -5.04 -16.52
N TRP A 52 3.76 -5.67 -17.19
CA TRP A 52 4.03 -6.43 -18.40
C TRP A 52 4.64 -5.56 -19.48
N ARG A 53 4.05 -4.39 -19.77
CA ARG A 53 4.59 -3.45 -20.75
C ARG A 53 6.02 -3.03 -20.41
N TYR A 54 6.34 -2.73 -19.16
CA TYR A 54 7.71 -2.40 -18.75
C TYR A 54 8.70 -3.54 -19.01
N PHE A 55 8.26 -4.77 -18.83
CA PHE A 55 9.06 -5.95 -19.14
C PHE A 55 9.23 -6.13 -20.65
N THR A 56 8.16 -6.05 -21.42
CA THR A 56 8.20 -6.28 -22.88
C THR A 56 8.92 -5.16 -23.63
N ASP A 57 8.81 -3.90 -23.18
CA ASP A 57 9.58 -2.77 -23.76
C ASP A 57 11.10 -3.04 -23.62
N TRP A 58 11.53 -3.53 -22.45
CA TRP A 58 12.93 -3.94 -22.24
C TRP A 58 13.29 -5.20 -23.03
N LEU A 59 12.40 -6.20 -23.04
CA LEU A 59 12.62 -7.47 -23.73
C LEU A 59 12.89 -7.27 -25.20
N TYR A 60 12.01 -6.56 -25.90
CA TYR A 60 12.16 -6.31 -27.34
C TYR A 60 13.32 -5.38 -27.71
N ALA A 61 13.77 -4.56 -26.77
CA ALA A 61 14.99 -3.76 -26.96
C ALA A 61 16.28 -4.58 -26.88
N ASN A 62 16.25 -5.79 -26.28
CA ASN A 62 17.44 -6.59 -26.00
C ASN A 62 17.43 -7.97 -26.67
N TYR A 63 16.25 -8.49 -27.06
CA TYR A 63 16.08 -9.84 -27.57
C TYR A 63 15.19 -9.88 -28.80
N GLU A 64 15.48 -10.81 -29.70
CA GLU A 64 14.59 -11.23 -30.78
C GLU A 64 13.76 -12.41 -30.25
N VAL A 65 12.53 -12.12 -29.80
CA VAL A 65 11.60 -13.10 -29.22
C VAL A 65 10.19 -12.79 -29.69
N GLU A 66 9.45 -13.81 -30.07
CA GLU A 66 8.08 -13.68 -30.56
C GLU A 66 7.09 -14.42 -29.65
N TYR A 67 7.47 -15.60 -29.16
CA TYR A 67 6.60 -16.52 -28.46
C TYR A 67 6.92 -16.60 -26.98
N ILE A 68 5.87 -16.89 -26.16
CA ILE A 68 5.97 -16.93 -24.71
C ILE A 68 6.85 -18.09 -24.20
N ASP A 69 6.90 -19.21 -24.93
CA ASP A 69 7.69 -20.40 -24.62
C ASP A 69 9.20 -20.21 -24.87
N GLU A 70 9.58 -19.11 -25.51
CA GLU A 70 10.99 -18.74 -25.68
C GLU A 70 11.60 -18.08 -24.44
N LEU A 71 10.76 -17.64 -23.48
CA LEU A 71 11.24 -16.97 -22.28
C LEU A 71 11.85 -17.95 -21.28
N THR A 72 13.03 -17.63 -20.82
CA THR A 72 13.80 -18.43 -19.84
C THR A 72 14.00 -17.66 -18.52
N ALA A 73 14.36 -18.39 -17.46
CA ALA A 73 14.71 -17.77 -16.17
C ALA A 73 15.88 -16.78 -16.28
N GLU A 74 16.79 -16.98 -17.26
CA GLU A 74 17.94 -16.10 -17.50
C GLU A 74 17.50 -14.73 -17.97
N VAL A 75 16.53 -14.65 -18.87
CA VAL A 75 15.94 -13.38 -19.33
C VAL A 75 15.44 -12.55 -18.14
N PHE A 76 14.76 -13.18 -17.17
CA PHE A 76 14.28 -12.49 -15.97
C PHE A 76 15.41 -12.05 -15.03
N ARG A 77 16.51 -12.81 -14.93
CA ARG A 77 17.68 -12.39 -14.16
C ARG A 77 18.36 -11.18 -14.81
N GLU A 78 18.49 -11.16 -16.14
CA GLU A 78 19.01 -9.99 -16.85
C GLU A 78 18.07 -8.78 -16.71
N TYR A 79 16.75 -8.98 -16.73
CA TYR A 79 15.78 -7.91 -16.46
C TYR A 79 15.90 -7.35 -15.03
N ILE A 80 16.15 -8.21 -14.03
CA ILE A 80 16.43 -7.76 -12.65
C ILE A 80 17.70 -6.89 -12.62
N ASN A 81 18.78 -7.33 -13.26
CA ASN A 81 20.03 -6.57 -13.32
C ASN A 81 19.84 -5.21 -14.00
N TYR A 82 19.10 -5.19 -15.13
CA TYR A 82 18.71 -3.93 -15.79
C TYR A 82 17.95 -3.00 -14.86
N MET A 83 16.90 -3.51 -14.18
CA MET A 83 16.12 -2.69 -13.25
C MET A 83 16.97 -2.14 -12.11
N LYS A 84 17.94 -2.91 -11.63
CA LYS A 84 18.78 -2.56 -10.48
C LYS A 84 19.90 -1.57 -10.83
N HIS A 85 20.48 -1.66 -12.03
CA HIS A 85 21.70 -0.96 -12.37
C HIS A 85 21.58 0.04 -13.52
N ASP A 86 20.66 -0.18 -14.48
CA ASP A 86 20.63 0.59 -15.72
C ASP A 86 19.35 1.44 -15.88
N LYS A 87 18.23 0.99 -15.30
CA LYS A 87 16.93 1.66 -15.48
C LYS A 87 16.93 3.03 -14.80
N LYS A 88 16.68 4.09 -15.58
CA LYS A 88 16.49 5.44 -15.04
C LYS A 88 15.14 5.53 -14.32
N ARG A 89 15.12 6.15 -13.12
CA ARG A 89 13.87 6.42 -12.40
C ARG A 89 13.08 7.50 -13.14
N TYR A 90 11.77 7.31 -13.24
CA TYR A 90 10.87 8.28 -13.88
C TYR A 90 11.22 8.57 -15.36
N ASP A 91 11.73 7.58 -16.09
CA ASP A 91 12.14 7.69 -17.49
C ASP A 91 11.02 8.23 -18.43
N THR A 92 9.75 7.93 -18.12
CA THR A 92 8.57 8.40 -18.86
C THR A 92 7.92 9.66 -18.26
N HIS A 93 8.50 10.27 -17.20
CA HIS A 93 7.87 11.40 -16.53
C HIS A 93 8.15 12.73 -17.24
N LYS A 94 7.08 13.43 -17.66
CA LYS A 94 7.18 14.65 -18.48
C LYS A 94 7.82 15.87 -17.79
N VAL A 95 7.82 15.92 -16.45
CA VAL A 95 8.21 17.11 -15.66
C VAL A 95 9.60 16.98 -15.02
N ILE A 96 10.12 15.75 -14.85
CA ILE A 96 11.43 15.54 -14.24
C ILE A 96 12.48 15.56 -15.36
N HIS A 97 13.40 16.55 -15.30
CA HIS A 97 14.52 16.65 -16.25
C HIS A 97 15.39 15.39 -16.22
N THR A 98 15.86 14.99 -17.40
CA THR A 98 16.63 13.75 -17.60
C THR A 98 17.90 13.67 -16.77
N ASP A 99 18.57 14.80 -16.54
CA ASP A 99 19.88 14.87 -15.86
C ASP A 99 19.79 14.61 -14.35
N ASN A 100 18.61 14.79 -13.74
CA ASN A 100 18.37 14.57 -12.31
C ASN A 100 17.80 13.17 -12.01
N ARG A 101 17.72 12.29 -12.98
CA ARG A 101 17.14 10.94 -12.80
C ARG A 101 18.17 9.98 -12.24
N LYS A 102 17.97 9.58 -10.99
CA LYS A 102 18.77 8.52 -10.37
C LYS A 102 18.62 7.21 -11.16
N VAL A 103 19.73 6.49 -11.35
CA VAL A 103 19.76 5.18 -11.99
C VAL A 103 19.49 4.09 -10.94
N GLY A 104 18.87 3.01 -11.37
CA GLY A 104 18.51 1.86 -10.52
C GLY A 104 17.25 2.07 -9.71
N LEU A 105 16.38 1.04 -9.69
CA LEU A 105 15.16 0.99 -8.88
C LEU A 105 15.48 0.43 -7.48
N ALA A 106 14.65 0.79 -6.49
CA ALA A 106 14.71 0.17 -5.17
C ALA A 106 14.27 -1.30 -5.24
N ASP A 107 14.88 -2.18 -4.42
CA ASP A 107 14.58 -3.61 -4.38
C ASP A 107 13.09 -3.90 -4.11
N THR A 108 12.42 -3.05 -3.31
CA THR A 108 10.97 -3.11 -3.11
C THR A 108 10.18 -2.94 -4.42
N THR A 109 10.60 -1.99 -5.28
CA THR A 109 9.96 -1.73 -6.58
C THR A 109 10.21 -2.88 -7.54
N ILE A 110 11.45 -3.40 -7.58
CA ILE A 110 11.82 -4.57 -8.39
C ILE A 110 10.96 -5.77 -7.96
N ASN A 111 10.85 -6.05 -6.67
CA ASN A 111 10.05 -7.15 -6.15
C ASN A 111 8.54 -7.01 -6.46
N ILE A 112 8.01 -5.79 -6.52
CA ILE A 112 6.61 -5.57 -6.96
C ILE A 112 6.45 -6.00 -8.43
N ASN A 113 7.38 -5.60 -9.31
CA ASN A 113 7.41 -6.02 -10.71
C ASN A 113 7.45 -7.55 -10.82
N LEU A 114 8.40 -8.18 -10.13
CA LEU A 114 8.58 -9.64 -10.17
C LEU A 114 7.37 -10.41 -9.66
N ARG A 115 6.74 -9.95 -8.57
CA ARG A 115 5.50 -10.59 -8.05
C ARG A 115 4.35 -10.47 -9.05
N THR A 116 4.26 -9.35 -9.74
CA THR A 116 3.25 -9.11 -10.77
C THR A 116 3.45 -10.03 -11.97
N LEU A 117 4.66 -10.10 -12.52
CA LEU A 117 5.01 -11.01 -13.61
C LEU A 117 4.82 -12.48 -13.19
N ARG A 118 5.30 -12.87 -12.01
CA ARG A 118 5.09 -14.22 -11.47
C ARG A 118 3.62 -14.61 -11.38
N SER A 119 2.75 -13.66 -10.99
CA SER A 119 1.30 -13.94 -10.93
C SER A 119 0.70 -14.24 -12.32
N ILE A 120 1.22 -13.58 -13.37
CA ILE A 120 0.83 -13.83 -14.76
C ILE A 120 1.33 -15.22 -15.19
N PHE A 121 2.62 -15.53 -15.03
CA PHE A 121 3.20 -16.81 -15.43
C PHE A 121 2.64 -17.99 -14.63
N ASN A 122 2.35 -17.83 -13.35
CA ASN A 122 1.68 -18.86 -12.56
C ASN A 122 0.25 -19.13 -13.07
N HIS A 123 -0.46 -18.09 -13.55
CA HIS A 123 -1.77 -18.28 -14.17
C HIS A 123 -1.64 -19.04 -15.48
N LEU A 124 -0.73 -18.64 -16.37
CA LEU A 124 -0.50 -19.31 -17.65
C LEU A 124 -0.12 -20.78 -17.47
N GLN A 125 0.68 -21.12 -16.47
CA GLN A 125 1.05 -22.50 -16.15
C GLN A 125 -0.13 -23.28 -15.60
N ARG A 126 -0.91 -22.70 -14.69
CA ARG A 126 -2.11 -23.36 -14.09
C ARG A 126 -3.19 -23.65 -15.14
N GLU A 127 -3.37 -22.75 -16.11
CA GLU A 127 -4.29 -22.94 -17.25
C GLU A 127 -3.69 -23.81 -18.37
N GLU A 128 -2.54 -24.44 -18.13
CA GLU A 128 -1.84 -25.29 -19.10
C GLU A 128 -1.53 -24.60 -20.44
N ILE A 129 -1.34 -23.28 -20.41
CA ILE A 129 -0.97 -22.49 -21.58
C ILE A 129 0.53 -22.59 -21.86
N ILE A 130 1.33 -22.67 -20.80
CA ILE A 130 2.78 -22.92 -20.87
C ILE A 130 3.14 -24.17 -20.06
N GLN A 131 4.12 -24.94 -20.56
CA GLN A 131 4.60 -26.13 -19.88
C GLN A 131 5.51 -25.79 -18.71
N VAL A 132 6.46 -24.87 -18.93
CA VAL A 132 7.48 -24.47 -17.96
C VAL A 132 7.29 -23.01 -17.58
N ASN A 133 7.20 -22.74 -16.30
CA ASN A 133 7.13 -21.37 -15.79
C ASN A 133 8.55 -20.78 -15.62
N PRO A 134 8.98 -19.84 -16.45
CA PRO A 134 10.33 -19.27 -16.36
C PRO A 134 10.57 -18.48 -15.07
N MET A 135 9.49 -18.06 -14.38
CA MET A 135 9.58 -17.33 -13.10
C MET A 135 9.73 -18.21 -11.87
N GLU A 136 9.58 -19.53 -12.00
CA GLU A 136 9.63 -20.47 -10.85
C GLU A 136 10.97 -20.39 -10.12
N ARG A 137 12.07 -20.39 -10.88
CA ARG A 137 13.45 -20.35 -10.35
C ARG A 137 14.00 -18.95 -10.12
N VAL A 138 13.21 -17.91 -10.37
CA VAL A 138 13.59 -16.50 -10.15
C VAL A 138 13.30 -16.11 -8.71
N LYS A 139 14.33 -15.88 -7.90
CA LYS A 139 14.18 -15.46 -6.50
C LYS A 139 13.87 -13.96 -6.41
N LEU A 140 13.04 -13.57 -5.44
CA LEU A 140 12.88 -12.17 -5.07
C LEU A 140 14.15 -11.65 -4.38
N LEU A 141 14.44 -10.38 -4.56
CA LEU A 141 15.54 -9.70 -3.87
C LEU A 141 15.28 -9.72 -2.36
N ARG A 142 16.33 -9.95 -1.59
CA ARG A 142 16.27 -9.85 -0.12
C ARG A 142 15.94 -8.41 0.25
N GLN A 143 15.09 -8.24 1.23
CA GLN A 143 14.71 -6.93 1.77
C GLN A 143 14.93 -6.97 3.26
N ASP A 144 15.64 -5.97 3.77
CA ASP A 144 15.69 -5.74 5.20
C ASP A 144 14.29 -5.36 5.69
N ILE A 145 13.93 -5.83 6.87
CA ILE A 145 12.69 -5.46 7.53
C ILE A 145 12.96 -4.11 8.18
N ASP A 146 12.75 -3.02 7.42
CA ASP A 146 12.81 -1.68 7.98
C ASP A 146 11.81 -1.56 9.14
N LEU A 147 12.28 -0.99 10.24
CA LEU A 147 11.40 -0.56 11.32
C LEU A 147 10.31 0.34 10.73
N THR A 148 9.08 0.07 11.09
CA THR A 148 7.95 0.84 10.58
C THR A 148 8.09 2.28 11.07
N ASN A 149 8.22 3.24 10.15
CA ASN A 149 8.25 4.66 10.50
C ASN A 149 6.94 5.05 11.16
N CYS A 150 6.97 5.27 12.47
CA CYS A 150 5.86 5.80 13.26
C CYS A 150 6.20 7.23 13.69
N LEU A 151 5.18 8.02 14.00
CA LEU A 151 5.33 9.32 14.65
C LEU A 151 5.46 9.11 16.15
N GLU A 152 6.31 9.90 16.77
CA GLU A 152 6.39 9.99 18.23
C GLU A 152 5.30 10.95 18.74
N ASP A 153 4.95 10.87 20.02
CA ASP A 153 3.86 11.66 20.60
C ASP A 153 4.08 13.17 20.46
N GLU A 154 5.33 13.64 20.58
CA GLU A 154 5.72 15.03 20.40
C GLU A 154 5.53 15.49 18.95
N GLU A 155 5.87 14.63 17.99
CA GLU A 155 5.66 14.90 16.56
C GLU A 155 4.16 14.98 16.24
N VAL A 156 3.35 14.07 16.79
CA VAL A 156 1.88 14.08 16.66
C VAL A 156 1.32 15.38 17.21
N LYS A 157 1.70 15.80 18.44
CA LYS A 157 1.26 17.05 19.07
C LYS A 157 1.63 18.26 18.22
N ALA A 158 2.89 18.31 17.76
CA ALA A 158 3.38 19.42 16.91
C ALA A 158 2.61 19.50 15.58
N ILE A 159 2.29 18.38 14.95
CA ILE A 159 1.51 18.34 13.70
C ILE A 159 0.07 18.81 13.94
N LEU A 160 -0.57 18.39 15.03
CA LEU A 160 -1.95 18.76 15.38
C LEU A 160 -2.14 20.25 15.64
N GLN A 161 -1.06 20.98 15.96
CA GLN A 161 -1.07 22.44 16.15
C GLN A 161 -0.99 23.23 14.83
N GLN A 162 -0.69 22.59 13.70
CA GLN A 162 -0.48 23.29 12.43
C GLN A 162 -1.76 23.70 11.67
N PRO A 163 -2.85 22.91 11.68
CA PRO A 163 -4.08 23.31 11.01
C PRO A 163 -4.70 24.56 11.64
N LYS A 164 -5.06 25.54 10.81
CA LYS A 164 -5.77 26.74 11.27
C LYS A 164 -7.25 26.42 11.49
N LEU A 165 -7.67 26.25 12.74
CA LEU A 165 -9.02 25.79 13.09
C LEU A 165 -10.14 26.79 12.73
N ARG A 166 -9.80 28.07 12.48
CA ARG A 166 -10.77 29.07 12.02
C ARG A 166 -11.13 28.94 10.53
N ASP A 167 -10.28 28.25 9.75
CA ASP A 167 -10.51 28.03 8.33
C ASP A 167 -11.16 26.65 8.13
N PHE A 168 -12.18 26.55 7.29
CA PHE A 168 -12.84 25.28 6.96
C PHE A 168 -11.83 24.16 6.61
N VAL A 169 -10.87 24.48 5.71
CA VAL A 169 -9.85 23.51 5.27
C VAL A 169 -8.96 23.08 6.44
N GLY A 170 -8.59 24.00 7.32
CA GLY A 170 -7.79 23.69 8.50
C GLY A 170 -8.55 22.85 9.50
N PHE A 171 -9.81 23.20 9.80
CA PHE A 171 -10.66 22.42 10.70
C PHE A 171 -10.94 21.01 10.16
N ARG A 172 -11.33 20.91 8.88
CA ARG A 172 -11.50 19.61 8.20
C ARG A 172 -10.25 18.73 8.32
N ASP A 173 -9.08 19.28 8.03
CA ASP A 173 -7.82 18.53 8.09
C ASP A 173 -7.48 18.10 9.53
N PHE A 174 -7.77 18.95 10.51
CA PHE A 174 -7.61 18.61 11.92
C PHE A 174 -8.51 17.43 12.32
N VAL A 175 -9.79 17.47 11.92
CA VAL A 175 -10.73 16.35 12.14
C VAL A 175 -10.24 15.07 11.47
N ALA A 176 -9.77 15.17 10.23
CA ALA A 176 -9.25 14.02 9.48
C ALA A 176 -8.00 13.41 10.11
N ILE A 177 -7.07 14.23 10.62
CA ILE A 177 -5.86 13.76 11.32
C ILE A 177 -6.24 13.05 12.63
N ASN A 178 -7.11 13.65 13.43
CA ASN A 178 -7.59 13.03 14.67
C ASN A 178 -8.29 11.69 14.39
N LEU A 179 -9.12 11.63 13.35
CA LEU A 179 -9.81 10.39 12.98
C LEU A 179 -8.84 9.31 12.50
N LEU A 180 -7.77 9.65 11.76
CA LEU A 180 -6.73 8.68 11.39
C LEU A 180 -5.99 8.11 12.60
N LEU A 181 -5.66 8.97 13.57
CA LEU A 181 -4.94 8.58 14.79
C LEU A 181 -5.80 7.76 15.76
N ASP A 182 -7.10 7.97 15.76
CA ASP A 182 -8.05 7.28 16.65
C ASP A 182 -8.52 5.93 16.08
N SER A 183 -8.75 5.87 14.77
CA SER A 183 -9.40 4.72 14.12
C SER A 183 -8.50 3.86 13.24
N GLY A 184 -7.33 4.36 12.87
CA GLY A 184 -6.42 3.70 11.94
C GLY A 184 -7.00 3.43 10.55
N LEU A 185 -8.00 4.20 10.09
CA LEU A 185 -8.59 4.08 8.76
C LEU A 185 -7.56 4.19 7.65
N ARG A 186 -7.79 3.50 6.52
CA ARG A 186 -7.02 3.74 5.30
C ARG A 186 -7.44 5.06 4.68
N ILE A 187 -6.50 5.77 4.06
CA ILE A 187 -6.79 7.09 3.46
C ILE A 187 -7.98 7.07 2.50
N ARG A 188 -8.15 6.00 1.72
CA ARG A 188 -9.29 5.89 0.81
C ARG A 188 -10.61 5.69 1.55
N GLU A 189 -10.60 4.95 2.65
CA GLU A 189 -11.75 4.78 3.53
C GLU A 189 -12.13 6.12 4.15
N LEU A 190 -11.14 6.87 4.67
CA LEU A 190 -11.34 8.21 5.23
C LEU A 190 -12.00 9.17 4.24
N VAL A 191 -11.39 9.39 3.07
CA VAL A 191 -11.87 10.42 2.12
C VAL A 191 -13.20 10.05 1.45
N SER A 192 -13.60 8.78 1.47
CA SER A 192 -14.89 8.31 0.95
C SER A 192 -15.97 8.14 2.03
N LEU A 193 -15.70 8.58 3.26
CA LEU A 193 -16.60 8.41 4.39
C LEU A 193 -17.86 9.27 4.21
N ARG A 194 -19.01 8.64 4.38
CA ARG A 194 -20.32 9.29 4.31
C ARG A 194 -20.92 9.48 5.71
N ILE A 195 -21.83 10.40 5.85
CA ILE A 195 -22.53 10.64 7.12
C ILE A 195 -23.26 9.37 7.58
N ALA A 196 -23.88 8.65 6.65
CA ALA A 196 -24.60 7.39 6.94
C ALA A 196 -23.70 6.23 7.39
N ASP A 197 -22.38 6.33 7.20
CA ASP A 197 -21.43 5.31 7.66
C ASP A 197 -21.17 5.38 9.17
N ILE A 198 -21.52 6.49 9.82
CA ILE A 198 -21.23 6.72 11.23
C ILE A 198 -22.50 6.63 12.06
N ASP A 199 -22.47 5.70 13.01
CA ASP A 199 -23.38 5.72 14.14
C ASP A 199 -22.79 6.57 15.25
N PHE A 200 -23.31 7.79 15.41
CA PHE A 200 -22.83 8.75 16.39
C PHE A 200 -23.23 8.37 17.83
N GLN A 201 -24.26 7.55 18.00
CA GLN A 201 -24.73 7.10 19.31
C GLN A 201 -23.83 5.97 19.82
N SER A 202 -23.65 4.92 19.04
CA SER A 202 -22.77 3.79 19.38
C SER A 202 -21.28 4.06 19.14
N ARG A 203 -20.96 5.16 18.44
CA ARG A 203 -19.59 5.60 18.09
C ARG A 203 -18.83 4.57 17.26
N PHE A 204 -19.48 4.05 16.22
CA PHE A 204 -18.86 3.14 15.28
C PHE A 204 -18.95 3.68 13.85
N ILE A 205 -17.89 3.39 13.09
CA ILE A 205 -17.85 3.58 11.63
C ILE A 205 -18.03 2.24 10.97
N THR A 206 -18.98 2.13 10.04
CA THR A 206 -19.18 0.97 9.18
C THR A 206 -18.37 1.13 7.90
N ILE A 207 -17.38 0.28 7.69
CA ILE A 207 -16.66 0.21 6.42
C ILE A 207 -17.23 -0.94 5.60
N SER A 208 -17.92 -0.62 4.52
CA SER A 208 -18.54 -1.60 3.62
C SER A 208 -17.52 -2.40 2.80
N SER A 209 -17.92 -3.55 2.28
CA SER A 209 -17.06 -4.49 1.54
C SER A 209 -16.47 -3.91 0.25
N ASP A 210 -17.23 -3.05 -0.44
CA ASP A 210 -16.79 -2.39 -1.69
C ASP A 210 -15.65 -1.40 -1.46
N ARG A 211 -15.65 -0.69 -0.33
CA ARG A 211 -14.59 0.25 0.09
C ARG A 211 -13.44 -0.44 0.81
N SER A 212 -13.67 -1.60 1.41
CA SER A 212 -12.63 -2.38 2.08
C SER A 212 -11.67 -2.99 1.06
N LYS A 213 -10.34 -2.91 1.32
CA LYS A 213 -9.30 -3.55 0.48
C LYS A 213 -9.52 -5.07 0.40
N ASN A 214 -9.97 -5.68 1.49
CA ASN A 214 -10.12 -7.15 1.62
C ASN A 214 -11.55 -7.63 1.31
N ARG A 215 -12.42 -6.78 0.77
CA ARG A 215 -13.84 -7.10 0.46
C ARG A 215 -14.63 -7.66 1.66
N LYS A 216 -14.18 -7.38 2.90
CA LYS A 216 -14.89 -7.76 4.13
C LYS A 216 -15.35 -6.48 4.83
N PRO A 217 -16.64 -6.36 5.19
CA PRO A 217 -17.13 -5.25 5.97
C PRO A 217 -16.54 -5.32 7.39
N ARG A 218 -16.38 -4.17 8.04
CA ARG A 218 -15.96 -4.11 9.42
C ARG A 218 -16.49 -2.88 10.14
N LEU A 219 -16.64 -3.00 11.44
CA LEU A 219 -16.91 -1.90 12.35
C LEU A 219 -15.60 -1.37 12.94
N VAL A 220 -15.50 -0.06 12.99
CA VAL A 220 -14.33 0.63 13.54
C VAL A 220 -14.81 1.55 14.66
N PRO A 221 -14.43 1.32 15.92
CA PRO A 221 -14.81 2.19 17.02
C PRO A 221 -14.08 3.53 16.93
N ILE A 222 -14.72 4.60 17.39
CA ILE A 222 -14.14 5.93 17.54
C ILE A 222 -14.39 6.51 18.92
N SER A 223 -13.45 7.31 19.40
CA SER A 223 -13.54 7.95 20.71
C SER A 223 -14.62 9.03 20.74
N THR A 224 -15.11 9.35 21.95
CA THR A 224 -16.08 10.44 22.16
C THR A 224 -15.56 11.78 21.64
N HIS A 225 -14.27 12.05 21.80
CA HIS A 225 -13.63 13.27 21.31
C HIS A 225 -13.73 13.38 19.77
N VAL A 226 -13.32 12.34 19.06
CA VAL A 226 -13.35 12.32 17.59
C VAL A 226 -14.79 12.32 17.07
N THR A 227 -15.72 11.65 17.75
CA THR A 227 -17.16 11.69 17.41
C THR A 227 -17.69 13.12 17.42
N LYS A 228 -17.36 13.92 18.45
CA LYS A 228 -17.76 15.34 18.54
C LYS A 228 -17.17 16.18 17.41
N LEU A 229 -15.88 16.00 17.11
CA LEU A 229 -15.21 16.71 16.01
C LEU A 229 -15.83 16.40 14.66
N VAL A 230 -16.11 15.12 14.39
CA VAL A 230 -16.75 14.71 13.12
C VAL A 230 -18.15 15.26 13.03
N LEU A 231 -18.95 15.21 14.12
CA LEU A 231 -20.29 15.77 14.13
C LEU A 231 -20.30 17.29 13.85
N GLN A 232 -19.35 18.02 14.43
CA GLN A 232 -19.18 19.46 14.17
C GLN A 232 -18.88 19.72 12.69
N LEU A 233 -17.96 18.95 12.07
CA LEU A 233 -17.65 19.07 10.64
C LEU A 233 -18.86 18.72 9.77
N VAL A 234 -19.63 17.69 10.14
CA VAL A 234 -20.86 17.31 9.44
C VAL A 234 -21.91 18.44 9.48
N ASN A 235 -22.07 19.10 10.63
CA ASN A 235 -23.00 20.22 10.76
C ASN A 235 -22.56 21.43 9.91
N GLU A 236 -21.26 21.73 9.88
CA GLU A 236 -20.70 22.77 9.02
C GLU A 236 -20.89 22.45 7.54
N ASN A 237 -20.65 21.21 7.14
CA ASN A 237 -20.90 20.75 5.76
C ASN A 237 -22.37 20.88 5.36
N LYS A 238 -23.31 20.46 6.22
CA LYS A 238 -24.76 20.56 5.94
C LYS A 238 -25.22 21.99 5.75
N ALA A 239 -24.62 22.93 6.45
CA ALA A 239 -24.94 24.35 6.31
C ALA A 239 -24.44 24.95 4.98
N ASN A 240 -23.36 24.41 4.42
CA ASN A 240 -22.65 25.05 3.29
C ASN A 240 -22.66 24.23 1.99
N PHE A 241 -22.84 22.88 2.06
CA PHE A 241 -22.72 22.01 0.91
C PHE A 241 -23.88 20.99 0.83
N LYS A 242 -24.25 20.64 -0.41
CA LYS A 242 -25.22 19.55 -0.70
C LYS A 242 -24.46 18.24 -0.96
N SER A 243 -23.90 17.65 0.09
CA SER A 243 -23.13 16.40 -0.01
C SER A 243 -23.34 15.52 1.22
N ASP A 244 -23.35 14.21 1.00
CA ASP A 244 -23.36 13.20 2.06
C ASP A 244 -21.94 12.78 2.50
N LEU A 245 -20.89 13.22 1.79
CA LEU A 245 -19.50 13.00 2.16
C LEU A 245 -19.07 13.92 3.30
N ILE A 246 -18.24 13.39 4.21
CA ILE A 246 -17.74 14.13 5.37
C ILE A 246 -16.53 14.99 4.99
N PHE A 247 -15.64 14.48 4.14
CA PHE A 247 -14.40 15.18 3.79
C PHE A 247 -14.48 15.80 2.40
N LEU A 248 -14.69 17.12 2.38
CA LEU A 248 -14.88 17.92 1.18
C LEU A 248 -13.72 18.93 0.98
N THR A 249 -13.56 19.41 -0.23
CA THR A 249 -12.76 20.60 -0.52
C THR A 249 -13.50 21.87 -0.07
N SER A 250 -12.85 23.04 -0.10
CA SER A 250 -13.52 24.33 0.15
C SER A 250 -14.61 24.68 -0.88
N TYR A 251 -14.67 23.97 -1.98
CA TYR A 251 -15.67 24.14 -3.04
C TYR A 251 -16.84 23.12 -2.94
N GLY A 252 -16.81 22.23 -1.94
CA GLY A 252 -17.82 21.17 -1.79
C GLY A 252 -17.54 19.90 -2.59
N ASP A 253 -16.41 19.83 -3.32
CA ASP A 253 -16.01 18.63 -4.05
C ASP A 253 -15.41 17.56 -3.12
N PRO A 254 -15.44 16.26 -3.51
CA PRO A 254 -14.83 15.21 -2.73
C PRO A 254 -13.33 15.40 -2.51
N LEU A 255 -12.85 15.28 -1.28
CA LEU A 255 -11.43 15.33 -0.97
C LEU A 255 -10.71 14.09 -1.53
N THR A 256 -9.62 14.30 -2.30
CA THR A 256 -8.85 13.18 -2.86
C THR A 256 -7.74 12.72 -1.93
N SER A 257 -7.42 11.42 -1.96
CA SER A 257 -6.29 10.85 -1.20
C SER A 257 -4.94 11.52 -1.52
N ILE A 258 -4.75 11.94 -2.77
CA ILE A 258 -3.51 12.61 -3.21
C ILE A 258 -3.42 14.00 -2.58
N HIS A 259 -4.50 14.76 -2.65
CA HIS A 259 -4.56 16.12 -2.07
C HIS A 259 -4.34 16.05 -0.55
N PHE A 260 -5.05 15.16 0.14
CA PHE A 260 -4.92 15.06 1.59
C PHE A 260 -3.52 14.60 2.03
N ASN A 261 -2.88 13.66 1.33
CA ASN A 261 -1.47 13.31 1.62
C ASN A 261 -0.50 14.47 1.41
N LYS A 262 -0.73 15.36 0.42
CA LYS A 262 0.06 16.58 0.27
C LYS A 262 -0.12 17.51 1.49
N ARG A 263 -1.36 17.63 1.99
CA ARG A 263 -1.66 18.41 3.20
C ARG A 263 -0.97 17.83 4.44
N LEU A 264 -1.03 16.50 4.65
CA LEU A 264 -0.34 15.82 5.76
C LEU A 264 1.17 16.08 5.73
N LYS A 265 1.79 15.98 4.54
CA LYS A 265 3.20 16.30 4.37
C LYS A 265 3.49 17.77 4.73
N HIS A 266 2.69 18.69 4.22
CA HIS A 266 2.84 20.13 4.53
C HIS A 266 2.79 20.41 6.03
N TYR A 267 1.85 19.81 6.77
CA TYR A 267 1.76 19.97 8.22
C TYR A 267 2.96 19.36 8.95
N ALA A 268 3.46 18.21 8.50
CA ALA A 268 4.66 17.60 9.07
C ALA A 268 5.92 18.43 8.83
N ASP A 269 6.09 18.98 7.61
CA ASP A 269 7.18 19.86 7.26
C ASP A 269 7.14 21.16 8.15
N LYS A 270 5.96 21.74 8.35
CA LYS A 270 5.73 22.89 9.23
C LYS A 270 6.00 22.59 10.71
N ALA A 271 5.67 21.38 11.16
CA ALA A 271 5.92 20.92 12.51
C ALA A 271 7.39 20.56 12.76
N GLY A 272 8.25 20.66 11.76
CA GLY A 272 9.68 20.36 11.88
C GLY A 272 10.00 18.86 11.93
N VAL A 273 9.07 17.97 11.52
CA VAL A 273 9.32 16.51 11.47
C VAL A 273 10.34 16.20 10.39
N LYS A 274 11.52 15.72 10.79
CA LYS A 274 12.64 15.41 9.90
C LYS A 274 12.85 13.89 9.78
N GLY A 275 13.40 13.45 8.64
CA GLY A 275 13.79 12.06 8.41
C GLY A 275 12.63 11.08 8.18
N LYS A 276 11.38 11.51 8.31
CA LYS A 276 10.18 10.67 8.13
C LYS A 276 9.36 11.15 6.95
N LYS A 277 8.94 10.22 6.08
CA LYS A 277 8.04 10.51 4.96
C LYS A 277 6.59 10.41 5.43
N VAL A 278 6.06 11.49 5.99
CA VAL A 278 4.72 11.51 6.60
C VAL A 278 3.63 11.37 5.53
N SER A 279 2.72 10.43 5.78
CA SER A 279 1.54 10.14 4.94
C SER A 279 0.46 9.47 5.81
N ALA A 280 -0.75 9.34 5.33
CA ALA A 280 -1.83 8.67 6.06
C ALA A 280 -1.48 7.21 6.48
N HIS A 281 -0.58 6.54 5.77
CA HIS A 281 -0.08 5.23 6.20
C HIS A 281 0.78 5.32 7.46
N VAL A 282 1.56 6.38 7.62
CA VAL A 282 2.36 6.60 8.83
C VAL A 282 1.44 6.81 10.03
N TYR A 283 0.36 7.61 9.89
CA TYR A 283 -0.64 7.75 10.97
C TYR A 283 -1.26 6.42 11.37
N ARG A 284 -1.63 5.60 10.39
CA ARG A 284 -2.15 4.27 10.66
C ARG A 284 -1.13 3.35 11.32
N HIS A 285 0.16 3.47 10.98
CA HIS A 285 1.25 2.75 11.64
C HIS A 285 1.41 3.22 13.09
N THR A 286 1.40 4.53 13.33
CA THR A 286 1.43 5.14 14.65
C THR A 286 0.26 4.67 15.50
N TRP A 287 -0.97 4.71 14.96
CA TRP A 287 -2.15 4.18 15.63
C TRP A 287 -1.97 2.70 16.03
N ALA A 288 -1.52 1.86 15.10
CA ALA A 288 -1.36 0.42 15.37
C ALA A 288 -0.29 0.15 16.42
N LYS A 289 0.86 0.86 16.36
CA LYS A 289 1.92 0.77 17.38
C LYS A 289 1.39 1.19 18.76
N ASN A 290 0.74 2.35 18.84
CA ASN A 290 0.25 2.88 20.11
C ASN A 290 -0.87 2.02 20.70
N MET A 291 -1.76 1.44 19.89
CA MET A 291 -2.76 0.48 20.37
C MET A 291 -2.11 -0.74 21.04
N ILE A 292 -1.06 -1.31 20.44
CA ILE A 292 -0.32 -2.44 21.02
C ILE A 292 0.38 -2.01 22.31
N LEU A 293 1.08 -0.88 22.30
CA LEU A 293 1.79 -0.36 23.49
C LEU A 293 0.83 -0.04 24.65
N ASN A 294 -0.41 0.29 24.35
CA ASN A 294 -1.48 0.52 25.32
C ASN A 294 -2.23 -0.78 25.70
N GLY A 295 -1.72 -1.96 25.33
CA GLY A 295 -2.25 -3.25 25.77
C GLY A 295 -3.36 -3.84 24.89
N CYS A 296 -3.67 -3.25 23.73
CA CYS A 296 -4.62 -3.86 22.80
C CYS A 296 -4.06 -5.18 22.27
N ASP A 297 -4.84 -6.25 22.35
CA ASP A 297 -4.44 -7.53 21.79
C ASP A 297 -4.39 -7.49 20.26
N VAL A 298 -3.51 -8.31 19.70
CA VAL A 298 -3.19 -8.29 18.26
C VAL A 298 -4.37 -8.73 17.39
N PHE A 299 -5.24 -9.62 17.88
CA PHE A 299 -6.40 -10.11 17.10
C PHE A 299 -7.50 -9.04 17.06
N THR A 300 -7.75 -8.37 18.17
CA THR A 300 -8.66 -7.21 18.22
C THR A 300 -8.16 -6.10 17.30
N LEU A 301 -6.87 -5.77 17.36
CA LEU A 301 -6.25 -4.77 16.49
C LEU A 301 -6.36 -5.18 15.01
N GLN A 302 -6.10 -6.45 14.67
CA GLN A 302 -6.27 -6.98 13.32
C GLN A 302 -7.70 -6.79 12.81
N LYS A 303 -8.70 -7.10 13.64
CA LYS A 303 -10.13 -6.98 13.31
C LYS A 303 -10.52 -5.52 13.04
N ILE A 304 -10.20 -4.60 13.95
CA ILE A 304 -10.48 -3.16 13.82
C ILE A 304 -9.79 -2.59 12.57
N GLY A 305 -8.50 -2.85 12.42
CA GLY A 305 -7.71 -2.36 11.29
C GLY A 305 -8.04 -3.03 9.96
N GLY A 306 -8.67 -4.20 9.97
CA GLY A 306 -9.03 -4.95 8.75
C GLY A 306 -7.80 -5.44 8.00
N TRP A 307 -6.84 -6.06 8.69
CA TRP A 307 -5.73 -6.77 8.05
C TRP A 307 -6.13 -8.23 7.80
N ALA A 308 -5.88 -8.71 6.57
CA ALA A 308 -6.19 -10.09 6.20
C ALA A 308 -5.25 -11.08 6.89
N ASP A 309 -4.00 -10.69 7.11
CA ASP A 309 -2.92 -11.54 7.61
C ASP A 309 -2.32 -10.96 8.90
N ILE A 310 -2.36 -11.74 9.97
CA ILE A 310 -1.78 -11.38 11.27
C ILE A 310 -0.26 -11.17 11.19
N ARG A 311 0.41 -11.82 10.23
CA ARG A 311 1.85 -11.61 9.99
C ARG A 311 2.20 -10.16 9.73
N THR A 312 1.25 -9.39 9.21
CA THR A 312 1.42 -7.93 9.03
C THR A 312 1.62 -7.21 10.36
N MET A 313 1.11 -7.78 11.47
CA MET A 313 1.24 -7.19 12.81
C MET A 313 2.66 -7.31 13.38
N ARG A 314 3.46 -8.28 12.90
CA ARG A 314 4.83 -8.48 13.40
C ARG A 314 5.68 -7.20 13.35
N ARG A 315 5.46 -6.34 12.36
CA ARG A 315 6.17 -5.06 12.25
C ARG A 315 5.80 -4.03 13.33
N TYR A 316 4.66 -4.20 14.01
CA TYR A 316 4.21 -3.35 15.11
C TYR A 316 4.57 -3.94 16.49
N ILE A 317 4.85 -5.24 16.53
CA ILE A 317 5.24 -5.98 17.76
C ILE A 317 6.75 -5.86 18.00
N GLN A 318 7.51 -5.33 17.04
CA GLN A 318 8.95 -5.07 17.24
C GLN A 318 9.12 -3.91 18.23
N MET A 319 9.08 -4.28 19.51
CA MET A 319 9.33 -3.37 20.64
C MET A 319 10.83 -3.12 20.77
N ASP A 320 11.20 -1.90 21.11
CA ASP A 320 12.57 -1.62 21.55
C ASP A 320 12.80 -2.19 22.97
N VAL A 321 14.04 -2.15 23.45
CA VAL A 321 14.42 -2.71 24.76
C VAL A 321 13.66 -2.02 25.91
N LYS A 322 13.37 -0.72 25.79
CA LYS A 322 12.63 0.04 26.80
C LYS A 322 11.14 -0.36 26.83
N GLU A 323 10.56 -0.50 25.64
CA GLU A 323 9.17 -0.94 25.46
C GLU A 323 8.98 -2.38 25.99
N MET A 324 9.93 -3.29 25.70
CA MET A 324 9.92 -4.66 26.24
C MET A 324 10.01 -4.67 27.77
N ARG A 325 10.89 -3.84 28.35
CA ARG A 325 11.01 -3.74 29.82
C ARG A 325 9.73 -3.23 30.44
N LYS A 326 9.18 -2.12 29.92
CA LYS A 326 7.92 -1.56 30.39
C LYS A 326 6.79 -2.58 30.37
N SER A 327 6.64 -3.29 29.27
CA SER A 327 5.63 -4.33 29.09
C SER A 327 5.84 -5.49 30.07
N HIS A 328 7.09 -5.95 30.27
CA HIS A 328 7.40 -6.98 31.24
C HIS A 328 7.08 -6.53 32.65
N ASP A 329 7.45 -5.31 33.05
CA ASP A 329 7.20 -4.76 34.39
C ASP A 329 5.70 -4.63 34.68
N GLU A 330 4.87 -4.33 33.63
CA GLU A 330 3.42 -4.20 33.76
C GLU A 330 2.71 -5.56 33.85
N TYR A 331 3.10 -6.54 33.00
CA TYR A 331 2.42 -7.82 32.87
C TYR A 331 3.12 -9.00 33.56
N SER A 332 4.18 -8.77 34.31
CA SER A 332 4.89 -9.83 35.03
C SER A 332 3.95 -10.60 35.96
N PRO A 333 3.90 -11.93 35.88
CA PRO A 333 3.05 -12.73 36.78
C PRO A 333 3.31 -12.48 38.25
N LEU A 334 4.56 -12.12 38.59
CA LEU A 334 4.96 -11.83 39.98
C LEU A 334 4.30 -10.57 40.56
N ASN A 335 3.87 -9.64 39.71
CA ASN A 335 3.18 -8.43 40.20
C ASN A 335 1.83 -8.73 40.85
N LYS A 336 1.15 -9.79 40.38
CA LYS A 336 -0.10 -10.26 41.00
C LYS A 336 0.13 -10.92 42.37
N LEU A 337 1.28 -11.58 42.55
CA LEU A 337 1.63 -12.27 43.79
C LEU A 337 2.08 -11.30 44.89
N LYS A 338 2.64 -10.14 44.54
CA LYS A 338 3.07 -9.10 45.51
C LYS A 338 1.90 -8.28 46.09
N ARG A 339 0.71 -8.33 45.48
CA ARG A 339 -0.49 -7.61 45.98
C ARG A 339 -1.28 -8.37 47.05
N THR A 340 -0.81 -9.54 47.46
CA THR A 340 -1.46 -10.41 48.46
C THR A 340 -0.72 -10.40 49.82
N ARG A 341 0.09 -9.37 50.13
CA ARG A 341 0.69 -9.16 51.46
C ARG A 341 0.26 -7.82 52.05
#